data_3f397b03f22f1c8eecbaca7bd30ce80c
#
_entry.id   3f397b03f22f1c8eecbaca7bd30ce80c
#
_cell.length_a   1.000
_cell.length_b   1.000
_cell.length_c   1.000
_cell.angle_alpha   90.00
_cell.angle_beta   90.00
_cell.angle_gamma   90.00
#
_symmetry.space_group_name_H-M   'P 1'
#
loop_
_entity.id
_entity.type
_entity.pdbx_description
1 polymer ?
#
loop_
_entity_poly.entity_id
_entity_poly.type
_entity_poly.pdbx_seq_one_letter_code
_entity_poly.pdbx_strand_id
1 'polypeptide(L)'
;METILLGIFIVGYLLITLEHSLKIDKLIPALAMMAFLWGIIAVFNIPVFEVDTALRELIPVKVKKIMAYHLSHTSEILIFLLGAMTIVEIIDYYNGFEKIKSLVRTKSKKRLLWIFSILAFILSAIIDNLTATIVLITILQKIIKDKNLRLWFAGIIVIAANAGGAWSPIGDVTTTMLWIADKVTVPMLFYYVFIPSIVCMVVPVYIASFLKPFKGNLGSVENDESNITRIGTTMLWLGLGGIIFVPVFKVLTGLPPYVGMMLSLAVVATFAELFSGTKFNISTPNDENIMHSQSPVHSALTKIELPSILFFLGILMAVAALESIGYLFEFAQYLETAIPDIRIVAGLLGLGSAVIDNVPLVAASI
;
A
#
# COMPACT_ATOMS: atom_id res chain seq x y z
N MET A 1 15.13 -30.92 4.95
CA MET A 1 15.22 -29.58 5.57
C MET A 1 14.32 -28.59 4.82
N GLU A 2 14.33 -28.59 3.51
CA GLU A 2 13.46 -27.76 2.66
C GLU A 2 11.97 -27.91 2.99
N THR A 3 11.50 -29.14 3.22
CA THR A 3 10.12 -29.44 3.64
C THR A 3 9.76 -28.77 4.98
N ILE A 4 10.73 -28.62 5.90
CA ILE A 4 10.52 -27.95 7.19
C ILE A 4 10.38 -26.44 6.97
N LEU A 5 11.24 -25.85 6.12
CA LEU A 5 11.16 -24.43 5.78
C LEU A 5 9.82 -24.10 5.10
N LEU A 6 9.40 -24.93 4.14
CA LEU A 6 8.09 -24.79 3.52
C LEU A 6 6.95 -24.94 4.54
N GLY A 7 7.06 -25.91 5.46
CA GLY A 7 6.09 -26.09 6.54
C GLY A 7 5.96 -24.84 7.44
N ILE A 8 7.10 -24.24 7.82
CA ILE A 8 7.11 -22.98 8.61
C ILE A 8 6.45 -21.85 7.83
N PHE A 9 6.76 -21.73 6.53
CA PHE A 9 6.14 -20.70 5.68
C PHE A 9 4.62 -20.89 5.58
N ILE A 10 4.16 -22.11 5.29
CA ILE A 10 2.71 -22.40 5.21
C ILE A 10 2.01 -22.13 6.54
N VAL A 11 2.58 -22.58 7.66
CA VAL A 11 2.00 -22.33 8.99
C VAL A 11 1.96 -20.85 9.30
N GLY A 12 3.08 -20.13 9.09
CA GLY A 12 3.15 -18.68 9.29
C GLY A 12 2.12 -17.94 8.45
N TYR A 13 1.97 -18.37 7.20
CA TYR A 13 1.00 -17.80 6.28
C TYR A 13 -0.46 -18.07 6.69
N LEU A 14 -0.77 -19.27 7.16
CA LEU A 14 -2.08 -19.60 7.73
C LEU A 14 -2.39 -18.75 8.97
N LEU A 15 -1.40 -18.51 9.83
CA LEU A 15 -1.56 -17.64 11.00
C LEU A 15 -1.86 -16.19 10.60
N ILE A 16 -1.22 -15.66 9.53
CA ILE A 16 -1.52 -14.35 8.95
C ILE A 16 -2.97 -14.30 8.44
N THR A 17 -3.40 -15.31 7.69
CA THR A 17 -4.74 -15.37 7.10
C THR A 17 -5.83 -15.51 8.18
N LEU A 18 -5.53 -16.17 9.29
CA LEU A 18 -6.44 -16.39 10.42
C LEU A 18 -6.36 -15.29 11.50
N GLU A 19 -5.76 -14.14 11.21
CA GLU A 19 -5.59 -13.00 12.11
C GLU A 19 -6.86 -12.70 12.93
N HIS A 20 -8.00 -12.56 12.26
CA HIS A 20 -9.27 -12.26 12.91
C HIS A 20 -9.75 -13.34 13.87
N SER A 21 -9.53 -14.61 13.53
CA SER A 21 -9.96 -15.77 14.33
C SER A 21 -9.06 -15.95 15.56
N LEU A 22 -7.76 -15.73 15.38
CA LEU A 22 -6.75 -15.90 16.43
C LEU A 22 -6.58 -14.66 17.31
N LYS A 23 -7.07 -13.49 16.87
CA LYS A 23 -6.87 -12.19 17.52
C LYS A 23 -5.38 -11.86 17.73
N ILE A 24 -4.54 -12.29 16.82
CA ILE A 24 -3.10 -12.03 16.77
C ILE A 24 -2.84 -11.18 15.54
N ASP A 25 -2.22 -10.00 15.72
CA ASP A 25 -1.85 -9.13 14.60
C ASP A 25 -0.92 -9.86 13.63
N LYS A 26 -1.20 -9.75 12.33
CA LYS A 26 -0.45 -10.39 11.23
C LYS A 26 1.05 -10.06 11.22
N LEU A 27 1.45 -8.95 11.82
CA LEU A 27 2.84 -8.56 12.02
C LEU A 27 3.63 -9.65 12.77
N ILE A 28 3.04 -10.23 13.84
CA ILE A 28 3.73 -11.18 14.72
C ILE A 28 4.13 -12.46 13.96
N PRO A 29 3.20 -13.18 13.30
CA PRO A 29 3.57 -14.36 12.53
C PRO A 29 4.50 -14.05 11.36
N ALA A 30 4.38 -12.89 10.71
CA ALA A 30 5.26 -12.50 9.61
C ALA A 30 6.73 -12.35 10.07
N LEU A 31 6.98 -11.63 11.17
CA LEU A 31 8.32 -11.45 11.72
C LEU A 31 8.89 -12.77 12.27
N ALA A 32 8.06 -13.56 12.96
CA ALA A 32 8.48 -14.87 13.46
C ALA A 32 8.87 -15.80 12.30
N MET A 33 8.07 -15.87 11.26
CA MET A 33 8.34 -16.67 10.06
C MET A 33 9.66 -16.25 9.40
N MET A 34 9.89 -14.95 9.18
CA MET A 34 11.15 -14.43 8.67
C MET A 34 12.34 -14.90 9.52
N ALA A 35 12.26 -14.69 10.85
CA ALA A 35 13.35 -15.00 11.77
C ALA A 35 13.65 -16.51 11.82
N PHE A 36 12.61 -17.36 11.84
CA PHE A 36 12.79 -18.81 11.84
C PHE A 36 13.37 -19.33 10.52
N LEU A 37 12.90 -18.83 9.38
CA LEU A 37 13.40 -19.27 8.07
C LEU A 37 14.89 -18.95 7.93
N TRP A 38 15.29 -17.70 8.12
CA TRP A 38 16.69 -17.28 8.03
C TRP A 38 17.56 -17.91 9.12
N GLY A 39 17.00 -18.07 10.33
CA GLY A 39 17.70 -18.73 11.45
C GLY A 39 18.05 -20.19 11.14
N ILE A 40 17.09 -20.96 10.61
CA ILE A 40 17.31 -22.36 10.22
C ILE A 40 18.30 -22.44 9.07
N ILE A 41 18.16 -21.60 8.02
CA ILE A 41 19.11 -21.56 6.91
C ILE A 41 20.54 -21.32 7.42
N ALA A 42 20.72 -20.40 8.35
CA ALA A 42 22.03 -20.06 8.89
C ALA A 42 22.61 -21.16 9.81
N VAL A 43 21.81 -21.71 10.73
CA VAL A 43 22.25 -22.73 11.72
C VAL A 43 22.62 -24.04 11.04
N PHE A 44 21.82 -24.47 10.08
CA PHE A 44 22.05 -25.74 9.37
C PHE A 44 22.90 -25.59 8.11
N ASN A 45 23.45 -24.40 7.84
CA ASN A 45 24.27 -24.12 6.66
C ASN A 45 23.59 -24.60 5.35
N ILE A 46 22.29 -24.36 5.22
CA ILE A 46 21.54 -24.73 4.02
C ILE A 46 22.11 -23.92 2.84
N PRO A 47 22.43 -24.57 1.69
CA PRO A 47 22.93 -23.87 0.54
C PRO A 47 21.89 -22.82 0.06
N VAL A 48 22.38 -21.64 -0.27
CA VAL A 48 21.56 -20.53 -0.77
C VAL A 48 22.11 -20.07 -2.11
N PHE A 49 21.22 -19.60 -2.95
CA PHE A 49 21.48 -19.30 -4.35
C PHE A 49 20.99 -17.89 -4.69
N GLU A 50 21.63 -17.31 -5.67
CA GLU A 50 21.15 -16.12 -6.40
C GLU A 50 20.61 -16.63 -7.75
N VAL A 51 19.43 -16.21 -8.15
CA VAL A 51 18.80 -16.63 -9.40
C VAL A 51 19.36 -15.79 -10.54
N ASP A 52 20.07 -16.41 -11.46
CA ASP A 52 20.44 -15.78 -12.73
C ASP A 52 19.28 -15.95 -13.72
N THR A 53 18.51 -14.89 -13.92
CA THR A 53 17.35 -14.89 -14.83
C THR A 53 17.74 -14.97 -16.30
N ALA A 54 18.98 -14.61 -16.66
CA ALA A 54 19.46 -14.65 -18.04
C ALA A 54 19.89 -16.09 -18.44
N LEU A 55 20.58 -16.77 -17.52
CA LEU A 55 21.05 -18.15 -17.72
C LEU A 55 20.02 -19.19 -17.24
N ARG A 56 18.99 -18.77 -16.50
CA ARG A 56 18.01 -19.66 -15.83
C ARG A 56 18.70 -20.70 -14.93
N GLU A 57 19.69 -20.27 -14.16
CA GLU A 57 20.49 -21.11 -13.27
C GLU A 57 20.55 -20.54 -11.85
N LEU A 58 20.77 -21.44 -10.88
CA LEU A 58 20.97 -21.11 -9.48
C LEU A 58 22.46 -21.00 -9.18
N ILE A 59 22.94 -19.79 -8.84
CA ILE A 59 24.35 -19.54 -8.51
C ILE A 59 24.53 -19.60 -6.99
N PRO A 60 25.37 -20.51 -6.45
CA PRO A 60 25.57 -20.61 -5.01
C PRO A 60 26.26 -19.35 -4.45
N VAL A 61 25.71 -18.81 -3.36
CA VAL A 61 26.21 -17.62 -2.70
C VAL A 61 26.29 -17.80 -1.19
N LYS A 62 26.92 -16.85 -0.48
CA LYS A 62 26.96 -16.85 1.00
C LYS A 62 25.66 -16.29 1.57
N VAL A 63 25.12 -16.90 2.63
CA VAL A 63 23.89 -16.46 3.33
C VAL A 63 23.90 -14.96 3.66
N LYS A 64 25.02 -14.44 4.17
CA LYS A 64 25.13 -13.00 4.50
C LYS A 64 25.01 -12.11 3.28
N LYS A 65 25.54 -12.53 2.11
CA LYS A 65 25.46 -11.75 0.86
C LYS A 65 24.01 -11.68 0.36
N ILE A 66 23.36 -12.83 0.26
CA ILE A 66 22.00 -12.91 -0.28
C ILE A 66 20.98 -12.25 0.65
N MET A 67 21.13 -12.42 1.97
CA MET A 67 20.28 -11.75 2.95
C MET A 67 20.41 -10.23 2.87
N ALA A 68 21.64 -9.70 2.73
CA ALA A 68 21.87 -8.25 2.57
C ALA A 68 21.28 -7.73 1.25
N TYR A 69 21.37 -8.51 0.18
CA TYR A 69 20.77 -8.19 -1.12
C TYR A 69 19.25 -8.03 -0.99
N HIS A 70 18.55 -9.03 -0.45
CA HIS A 70 17.10 -8.97 -0.27
C HIS A 70 16.67 -7.88 0.73
N LEU A 71 17.44 -7.68 1.80
CA LEU A 71 17.17 -6.60 2.75
C LEU A 71 17.30 -5.23 2.10
N SER A 72 18.28 -5.03 1.21
CA SER A 72 18.45 -3.77 0.46
C SER A 72 17.19 -3.46 -0.36
N HIS A 73 16.74 -4.42 -1.18
CA HIS A 73 15.51 -4.23 -1.99
C HIS A 73 14.26 -4.03 -1.14
N THR A 74 14.12 -4.83 -0.08
CA THR A 74 13.00 -4.66 0.87
C THR A 74 13.02 -3.27 1.50
N SER A 75 14.20 -2.79 1.92
CA SER A 75 14.35 -1.48 2.55
C SER A 75 13.97 -0.32 1.62
N GLU A 76 14.25 -0.42 0.33
CA GLU A 76 13.83 0.59 -0.66
C GLU A 76 12.32 0.76 -0.68
N ILE A 77 11.58 -0.38 -0.66
CA ILE A 77 10.12 -0.40 -0.62
C ILE A 77 9.62 0.23 0.69
N LEU A 78 10.18 -0.18 1.84
CA LEU A 78 9.75 0.29 3.15
C LEU A 78 9.99 1.79 3.34
N ILE A 79 11.15 2.30 2.90
CA ILE A 79 11.47 3.73 2.96
C ILE A 79 10.53 4.52 2.05
N PHE A 80 10.22 3.99 0.86
CA PHE A 80 9.24 4.60 -0.03
C PHE A 80 7.87 4.71 0.62
N LEU A 81 7.35 3.61 1.19
CA LEU A 81 6.07 3.57 1.89
C LEU A 81 6.04 4.52 3.09
N LEU A 82 7.10 4.53 3.90
CA LEU A 82 7.23 5.44 5.04
C LEU A 82 7.09 6.91 4.60
N GLY A 83 7.75 7.28 3.51
CA GLY A 83 7.68 8.64 2.97
C GLY A 83 6.29 9.00 2.47
N ALA A 84 5.65 8.11 1.71
CA ALA A 84 4.31 8.31 1.18
C ALA A 84 3.28 8.47 2.32
N MET A 85 3.28 7.55 3.30
CA MET A 85 2.38 7.60 4.45
C MET A 85 2.59 8.86 5.28
N THR A 86 3.85 9.30 5.49
CA THR A 86 4.14 10.55 6.21
C THR A 86 3.56 11.77 5.48
N ILE A 87 3.71 11.85 4.15
CA ILE A 87 3.12 12.94 3.37
C ILE A 87 1.61 12.98 3.53
N VAL A 88 0.94 11.82 3.47
CA VAL A 88 -0.51 11.71 3.62
C VAL A 88 -0.96 12.13 5.01
N GLU A 89 -0.28 11.72 6.07
CA GLU A 89 -0.56 12.14 7.44
C GLU A 89 -0.35 13.65 7.66
N ILE A 90 0.63 14.26 6.99
CA ILE A 90 0.80 15.72 6.99
C ILE A 90 -0.38 16.42 6.30
N ILE A 91 -0.86 15.88 5.17
CA ILE A 91 -2.07 16.42 4.50
C ILE A 91 -3.27 16.34 5.45
N ASP A 92 -3.45 15.21 6.14
CA ASP A 92 -4.56 15.01 7.10
C ASP A 92 -4.44 15.92 8.31
N TYR A 93 -3.24 16.11 8.85
CA TYR A 93 -2.98 17.03 9.96
C TYR A 93 -3.52 18.43 9.69
N TYR A 94 -3.38 18.92 8.44
CA TYR A 94 -3.89 20.22 8.01
C TYR A 94 -5.33 20.19 7.50
N ASN A 95 -6.07 19.08 7.69
CA ASN A 95 -7.41 18.86 7.15
C ASN A 95 -7.49 19.06 5.63
N GLY A 96 -6.43 18.71 4.89
CA GLY A 96 -6.38 18.87 3.44
C GLY A 96 -7.49 18.10 2.73
N PHE A 97 -7.88 16.93 3.23
CA PHE A 97 -8.93 16.09 2.66
C PHE A 97 -10.34 16.65 2.81
N GLU A 98 -10.58 17.68 3.67
CA GLU A 98 -11.87 18.39 3.73
C GLU A 98 -12.19 19.09 2.39
N LYS A 99 -11.17 19.42 1.58
CA LYS A 99 -11.38 19.90 0.22
C LYS A 99 -12.07 18.87 -0.66
N ILE A 100 -11.75 17.58 -0.50
CA ILE A 100 -12.41 16.48 -1.22
C ILE A 100 -13.87 16.36 -0.79
N LYS A 101 -14.18 16.50 0.51
CA LYS A 101 -15.56 16.53 1.03
C LYS A 101 -16.39 17.61 0.32
N SER A 102 -15.82 18.75 0.02
CA SER A 102 -16.53 19.85 -0.64
C SER A 102 -16.98 19.55 -2.07
N LEU A 103 -16.40 18.54 -2.72
CA LEU A 103 -16.82 18.06 -4.05
C LEU A 103 -18.11 17.25 -3.99
N VAL A 104 -18.48 16.78 -2.79
CA VAL A 104 -19.61 15.89 -2.56
C VAL A 104 -20.84 16.70 -2.12
N ARG A 105 -21.59 17.24 -3.08
CA ARG A 105 -22.77 18.10 -2.81
C ARG A 105 -24.12 17.47 -3.17
N THR A 106 -24.16 16.16 -3.45
CA THR A 106 -25.38 15.51 -3.92
C THR A 106 -26.15 14.81 -2.80
N LYS A 107 -27.49 14.87 -2.85
CA LYS A 107 -28.38 14.10 -1.98
C LYS A 107 -28.77 12.74 -2.59
N SER A 108 -28.58 12.53 -3.88
CA SER A 108 -28.91 11.26 -4.55
C SER A 108 -27.91 10.18 -4.19
N LYS A 109 -28.35 9.08 -3.59
CA LYS A 109 -27.52 7.93 -3.24
C LYS A 109 -26.77 7.35 -4.43
N LYS A 110 -27.42 7.27 -5.60
CA LYS A 110 -26.80 6.77 -6.83
C LYS A 110 -25.69 7.70 -7.32
N ARG A 111 -25.90 9.02 -7.32
CA ARG A 111 -24.84 9.97 -7.70
C ARG A 111 -23.69 9.94 -6.72
N LEU A 112 -24.00 9.83 -5.43
CA LEU A 112 -23.00 9.73 -4.37
C LEU A 112 -22.11 8.49 -4.57
N LEU A 113 -22.71 7.34 -4.90
CA LEU A 113 -21.99 6.11 -5.20
C LEU A 113 -20.93 6.33 -6.29
N TRP A 114 -21.33 6.90 -7.42
CA TRP A 114 -20.40 7.19 -8.52
C TRP A 114 -19.30 8.18 -8.13
N ILE A 115 -19.65 9.25 -7.41
CA ILE A 115 -18.66 10.25 -6.96
C ILE A 115 -17.61 9.60 -6.06
N PHE A 116 -18.05 8.83 -5.04
CA PHE A 116 -17.10 8.15 -4.15
C PHE A 116 -16.25 7.11 -4.86
N SER A 117 -16.82 6.37 -5.79
CA SER A 117 -16.08 5.35 -6.57
C SER A 117 -15.02 6.00 -7.48
N ILE A 118 -15.37 7.09 -8.16
CA ILE A 118 -14.41 7.83 -9.00
C ILE A 118 -13.32 8.48 -8.15
N LEU A 119 -13.70 9.08 -7.01
CA LEU A 119 -12.71 9.64 -6.08
C LEU A 119 -11.79 8.56 -5.51
N ALA A 120 -12.33 7.39 -5.14
CA ALA A 120 -11.54 6.26 -4.67
C ALA A 120 -10.55 5.79 -5.72
N PHE A 121 -10.99 5.64 -6.96
CA PHE A 121 -10.17 5.22 -8.09
C PHE A 121 -9.02 6.20 -8.37
N ILE A 122 -9.31 7.51 -8.40
CA ILE A 122 -8.30 8.53 -8.69
C ILE A 122 -7.34 8.71 -7.50
N LEU A 123 -7.89 8.78 -6.28
CA LEU A 123 -7.09 9.04 -5.09
C LEU A 123 -6.14 7.86 -4.81
N SER A 124 -6.64 6.63 -4.95
CA SER A 124 -5.83 5.43 -4.78
C SER A 124 -4.70 5.29 -5.79
N ALA A 125 -4.85 5.83 -7.00
CA ALA A 125 -3.75 5.86 -7.97
C ALA A 125 -2.58 6.76 -7.53
N ILE A 126 -2.76 7.61 -6.51
CA ILE A 126 -1.77 8.60 -6.06
C ILE A 126 -1.22 8.29 -4.66
N ILE A 127 -2.10 7.89 -3.71
CA ILE A 127 -1.74 7.78 -2.28
C ILE A 127 -1.78 6.36 -1.71
N ASP A 128 -2.04 5.36 -2.41
CA ASP A 128 -2.34 3.96 -2.04
C ASP A 128 -3.81 3.66 -1.73
N ASN A 129 -4.16 2.40 -1.90
CA ASN A 129 -5.54 1.92 -1.79
C ASN A 129 -6.08 1.92 -0.35
N LEU A 130 -5.25 1.60 0.64
CA LEU A 130 -5.64 1.55 2.04
C LEU A 130 -5.95 2.95 2.56
N THR A 131 -5.02 3.89 2.39
CA THR A 131 -5.17 5.27 2.81
C THR A 131 -6.32 5.96 2.09
N ALA A 132 -6.45 5.79 0.76
CA ALA A 132 -7.57 6.33 0.00
C ALA A 132 -8.91 5.83 0.55
N THR A 133 -9.00 4.55 0.88
CA THR A 133 -10.18 3.92 1.48
C THR A 133 -10.51 4.53 2.84
N ILE A 134 -9.53 4.64 3.75
CA ILE A 134 -9.73 5.19 5.10
C ILE A 134 -10.21 6.64 5.02
N VAL A 135 -9.55 7.49 4.22
CA VAL A 135 -9.93 8.89 4.02
C VAL A 135 -11.37 9.01 3.52
N LEU A 136 -11.74 8.24 2.49
CA LEU A 136 -13.07 8.32 1.91
C LEU A 136 -14.16 7.75 2.82
N ILE A 137 -13.88 6.68 3.58
CA ILE A 137 -14.81 6.16 4.57
C ILE A 137 -14.99 7.16 5.72
N THR A 138 -13.96 7.84 6.14
CA THR A 138 -14.04 8.89 7.17
C THR A 138 -14.93 10.05 6.68
N ILE A 139 -14.76 10.49 5.44
CA ILE A 139 -15.64 11.49 4.82
C ILE A 139 -17.08 10.99 4.73
N LEU A 140 -17.26 9.72 4.32
CA LEU A 140 -18.56 9.08 4.20
C LEU A 140 -19.30 9.00 5.53
N GLN A 141 -18.61 8.76 6.65
CA GLN A 141 -19.18 8.73 8.00
C GLN A 141 -19.81 10.09 8.40
N LYS A 142 -19.24 11.19 7.93
CA LYS A 142 -19.78 12.53 8.16
C LYS A 142 -21.05 12.79 7.31
N ILE A 143 -21.23 12.11 6.19
CA ILE A 143 -22.33 12.31 5.23
C ILE A 143 -23.49 11.32 5.48
N ILE A 144 -23.19 10.06 5.77
CA ILE A 144 -24.19 8.98 5.94
C ILE A 144 -24.22 8.52 7.39
N LYS A 145 -25.34 8.77 8.10
CA LYS A 145 -25.52 8.34 9.51
C LYS A 145 -25.88 6.85 9.64
N ASP A 146 -26.57 6.27 8.64
CA ASP A 146 -26.98 4.87 8.64
C ASP A 146 -25.79 3.92 8.45
N LYS A 147 -25.54 3.08 9.46
CA LYS A 147 -24.42 2.11 9.48
C LYS A 147 -24.51 1.09 8.33
N ASN A 148 -25.69 0.56 8.05
CA ASN A 148 -25.86 -0.45 7.01
C ASN A 148 -25.59 0.13 5.62
N LEU A 149 -26.09 1.33 5.35
CA LEU A 149 -25.82 2.02 4.11
C LEU A 149 -24.33 2.34 3.95
N ARG A 150 -23.65 2.76 5.03
CA ARG A 150 -22.19 2.99 5.02
C ARG A 150 -21.41 1.73 4.66
N LEU A 151 -21.78 0.56 5.17
CA LEU A 151 -21.12 -0.71 4.83
C LEU A 151 -21.23 -1.02 3.33
N TRP A 152 -22.39 -0.79 2.71
CA TRP A 152 -22.56 -0.94 1.27
C TRP A 152 -21.66 -0.01 0.48
N PHE A 153 -21.59 1.27 0.86
CA PHE A 153 -20.69 2.24 0.22
C PHE A 153 -19.22 1.88 0.44
N ALA A 154 -18.85 1.48 1.67
CA ALA A 154 -17.48 1.09 2.00
C ALA A 154 -16.98 -0.08 1.12
N GLY A 155 -17.82 -1.12 0.95
CA GLY A 155 -17.47 -2.23 0.06
C GLY A 155 -17.18 -1.79 -1.38
N ILE A 156 -17.98 -0.88 -1.92
CA ILE A 156 -17.75 -0.35 -3.28
C ILE A 156 -16.54 0.58 -3.33
N ILE A 157 -16.29 1.39 -2.29
CA ILE A 157 -15.08 2.23 -2.19
C ILE A 157 -13.83 1.35 -2.19
N VAL A 158 -13.81 0.25 -1.42
CA VAL A 158 -12.69 -0.70 -1.38
C VAL A 158 -12.42 -1.27 -2.79
N ILE A 159 -13.46 -1.73 -3.50
CA ILE A 159 -13.32 -2.26 -4.86
C ILE A 159 -12.74 -1.18 -5.80
N ALA A 160 -13.28 0.03 -5.74
CA ALA A 160 -12.84 1.12 -6.59
C ALA A 160 -11.41 1.59 -6.27
N ALA A 161 -11.02 1.63 -4.98
CA ALA A 161 -9.68 1.97 -4.55
C ALA A 161 -8.65 0.92 -5.02
N ASN A 162 -8.93 -0.38 -4.84
CA ASN A 162 -8.04 -1.43 -5.33
C ASN A 162 -7.89 -1.38 -6.86
N ALA A 163 -9.00 -1.19 -7.59
CA ALA A 163 -8.95 -1.00 -9.03
C ALA A 163 -8.13 0.24 -9.42
N GLY A 164 -8.24 1.34 -8.66
CA GLY A 164 -7.50 2.58 -8.87
C GLY A 164 -6.00 2.43 -8.62
N GLY A 165 -5.60 1.68 -7.60
CA GLY A 165 -4.20 1.42 -7.27
C GLY A 165 -3.47 0.57 -8.30
N ALA A 166 -4.16 -0.36 -8.94
CA ALA A 166 -3.55 -1.37 -9.80
C ALA A 166 -2.86 -0.84 -11.07
N TRP A 167 -3.27 0.29 -11.63
CA TRP A 167 -2.68 0.83 -12.85
C TRP A 167 -1.59 1.89 -12.63
N SER A 168 -1.39 2.31 -11.38
CA SER A 168 -0.38 3.30 -11.01
C SER A 168 0.83 2.63 -10.34
N PRO A 169 2.06 3.10 -10.57
CA PRO A 169 3.25 2.54 -9.93
C PRO A 169 3.33 2.84 -8.43
N ILE A 170 2.49 3.74 -7.91
CA ILE A 170 2.49 4.21 -6.51
C ILE A 170 1.14 3.97 -5.81
N GLY A 171 0.15 3.46 -6.54
CA GLY A 171 -1.23 3.31 -6.03
C GLY A 171 -1.48 2.03 -5.24
N ASP A 172 -0.59 1.04 -5.31
CA ASP A 172 -0.66 -0.20 -4.54
C ASP A 172 0.76 -0.69 -4.24
N VAL A 173 0.95 -1.30 -3.08
CA VAL A 173 2.25 -1.86 -2.66
C VAL A 173 2.77 -2.86 -3.69
N THR A 174 1.92 -3.69 -4.28
CA THR A 174 2.30 -4.69 -5.27
C THR A 174 2.83 -4.07 -6.57
N THR A 175 2.16 -3.06 -7.11
CA THR A 175 2.65 -2.34 -8.29
C THR A 175 3.90 -1.54 -7.99
N THR A 176 4.00 -0.97 -6.79
CA THR A 176 5.20 -0.29 -6.31
C THR A 176 6.40 -1.23 -6.27
N MET A 177 6.22 -2.45 -5.74
CA MET A 177 7.28 -3.48 -5.71
C MET A 177 7.76 -3.85 -7.11
N LEU A 178 6.84 -4.17 -8.02
CA LEU A 178 7.16 -4.49 -9.41
C LEU A 178 7.90 -3.35 -10.12
N TRP A 179 7.52 -2.11 -9.83
CA TRP A 179 8.14 -0.92 -10.42
C TRP A 179 9.52 -0.62 -9.82
N ILE A 180 9.72 -0.80 -8.52
CA ILE A 180 11.03 -0.66 -7.85
C ILE A 180 11.99 -1.75 -8.34
N ALA A 181 11.51 -2.98 -8.50
CA ALA A 181 12.26 -4.11 -9.03
C ALA A 181 12.48 -4.05 -10.56
N ASP A 182 12.12 -2.93 -11.22
CA ASP A 182 12.23 -2.71 -12.68
C ASP A 182 11.57 -3.80 -13.56
N LYS A 183 10.59 -4.55 -13.01
CA LYS A 183 9.81 -5.56 -13.76
C LYS A 183 8.72 -4.92 -14.62
N VAL A 184 8.26 -3.72 -14.27
CA VAL A 184 7.26 -2.95 -15.01
C VAL A 184 7.68 -1.50 -15.16
N THR A 185 7.24 -0.86 -16.24
CA THR A 185 7.41 0.57 -16.46
C THR A 185 6.08 1.30 -16.32
N VAL A 186 6.12 2.60 -15.98
CA VAL A 186 4.90 3.43 -15.85
C VAL A 186 4.05 3.42 -17.15
N PRO A 187 4.63 3.58 -18.36
CA PRO A 187 3.86 3.48 -19.60
C PRO A 187 3.21 2.11 -19.81
N MET A 188 3.87 1.01 -19.44
CA MET A 188 3.30 -0.34 -19.57
C MET A 188 2.14 -0.56 -18.61
N LEU A 189 2.25 -0.12 -17.34
CA LEU A 189 1.14 -0.17 -16.38
C LEU A 189 -0.07 0.57 -16.92
N PHE A 190 0.12 1.80 -17.44
CA PHE A 190 -0.96 2.56 -18.02
C PHE A 190 -1.58 1.86 -19.24
N TYR A 191 -0.76 1.39 -20.16
CA TYR A 191 -1.24 0.80 -21.40
C TYR A 191 -2.01 -0.51 -21.19
N TYR A 192 -1.51 -1.40 -20.33
CA TYR A 192 -2.09 -2.74 -20.15
C TYR A 192 -3.12 -2.82 -19.04
N VAL A 193 -2.99 -2.02 -17.97
CA VAL A 193 -3.77 -2.19 -16.74
C VAL A 193 -4.86 -1.13 -16.58
N PHE A 194 -4.71 0.07 -17.18
CA PHE A 194 -5.67 1.17 -17.00
C PHE A 194 -7.10 0.81 -17.43
N ILE A 195 -7.27 0.25 -18.64
CA ILE A 195 -8.60 -0.14 -19.13
C ILE A 195 -9.21 -1.28 -18.30
N PRO A 196 -8.50 -2.39 -18.00
CA PRO A 196 -9.00 -3.40 -17.06
C PRO A 196 -9.39 -2.80 -15.70
N SER A 197 -8.60 -1.90 -15.13
CA SER A 197 -8.90 -1.23 -13.86
C SER A 197 -10.18 -0.41 -13.92
N ILE A 198 -10.41 0.34 -15.01
CA ILE A 198 -11.68 1.05 -15.21
C ILE A 198 -12.85 0.08 -15.24
N VAL A 199 -12.74 -1.04 -15.95
CA VAL A 199 -13.78 -2.07 -16.01
C VAL A 199 -14.04 -2.66 -14.62
N CYS A 200 -12.98 -2.98 -13.85
CA CYS A 200 -13.09 -3.48 -12.49
C CYS A 200 -13.79 -2.50 -11.53
N MET A 201 -13.68 -1.20 -11.74
CA MET A 201 -14.43 -0.19 -10.98
C MET A 201 -15.87 -0.05 -11.52
N VAL A 202 -16.02 0.17 -12.83
CA VAL A 202 -17.31 0.56 -13.44
C VAL A 202 -18.35 -0.53 -13.33
N VAL A 203 -17.97 -1.80 -13.57
CA VAL A 203 -18.94 -2.92 -13.57
C VAL A 203 -19.57 -3.11 -12.20
N PRO A 204 -18.84 -3.25 -11.07
CA PRO A 204 -19.45 -3.38 -9.76
C PRO A 204 -20.28 -2.15 -9.36
N VAL A 205 -19.79 -0.93 -9.65
CA VAL A 205 -20.50 0.32 -9.34
C VAL A 205 -21.81 0.40 -10.14
N TYR A 206 -21.79 0.03 -11.42
CA TYR A 206 -22.97 0.00 -12.27
C TYR A 206 -24.01 -0.99 -11.73
N ILE A 207 -23.61 -2.22 -11.43
CA ILE A 207 -24.50 -3.26 -10.86
C ILE A 207 -25.06 -2.77 -9.51
N ALA A 208 -24.20 -2.27 -8.62
CA ALA A 208 -24.60 -1.75 -7.32
C ALA A 208 -25.63 -0.62 -7.43
N SER A 209 -25.52 0.23 -8.46
CA SER A 209 -26.43 1.35 -8.67
C SER A 209 -27.91 0.95 -8.82
N PHE A 210 -28.20 -0.32 -9.12
CA PHE A 210 -29.57 -0.86 -9.23
C PHE A 210 -30.05 -1.50 -7.93
N LEU A 211 -29.17 -1.77 -6.97
CA LEU A 211 -29.51 -2.38 -5.69
C LEU A 211 -30.33 -1.42 -4.81
N LYS A 212 -31.19 -1.99 -3.97
CA LYS A 212 -32.09 -1.23 -3.08
C LYS A 212 -31.37 -0.20 -2.18
N PRO A 213 -30.20 -0.47 -1.57
CA PRO A 213 -29.49 0.50 -0.73
C PRO A 213 -29.15 1.82 -1.43
N PHE A 214 -28.88 1.79 -2.72
CA PHE A 214 -28.45 2.96 -3.51
C PHE A 214 -29.59 3.69 -4.22
N LYS A 215 -30.86 3.25 -4.02
CA LYS A 215 -32.04 3.95 -4.55
C LYS A 215 -32.49 5.08 -3.61
N GLY A 216 -33.03 6.15 -4.21
CA GLY A 216 -33.58 7.29 -3.48
C GLY A 216 -32.55 8.32 -3.06
N ASN A 217 -32.97 9.18 -2.14
CA ASN A 217 -32.16 10.28 -1.64
C ASN A 217 -31.75 10.04 -0.18
N LEU A 218 -30.65 10.63 0.21
CA LEU A 218 -30.27 10.77 1.62
C LEU A 218 -31.26 11.74 2.29
N GLY A 219 -31.59 11.49 3.56
CA GLY A 219 -32.29 12.46 4.41
C GLY A 219 -31.50 13.79 4.48
N SER A 220 -31.89 14.70 5.36
CA SER A 220 -31.21 15.97 5.53
C SER A 220 -29.71 15.75 5.78
N VAL A 221 -28.87 16.07 4.79
CA VAL A 221 -27.44 16.20 4.99
C VAL A 221 -27.28 17.51 5.76
N GLU A 222 -26.92 17.41 7.04
CA GLU A 222 -26.46 18.61 7.78
C GLU A 222 -25.24 19.13 7.01
N ASN A 223 -25.35 20.34 6.52
CA ASN A 223 -24.21 21.07 5.98
C ASN A 223 -23.34 21.46 7.19
N ASP A 224 -22.57 20.52 7.69
CA ASP A 224 -21.41 20.87 8.49
C ASP A 224 -20.53 21.74 7.60
N GLU A 225 -20.37 23.01 7.98
CA GLU A 225 -19.47 23.92 7.27
C GLU A 225 -18.10 23.26 7.25
N SER A 226 -17.69 22.80 6.06
CA SER A 226 -16.37 22.23 5.89
C SER A 226 -15.36 23.31 6.23
N ASN A 227 -14.60 23.13 7.30
CA ASN A 227 -13.51 24.04 7.69
C ASN A 227 -12.37 23.94 6.68
N ILE A 228 -12.63 24.32 5.43
CA ILE A 228 -11.64 24.34 4.37
C ILE A 228 -10.70 25.51 4.64
N THR A 229 -9.52 25.21 5.10
CA THR A 229 -8.46 26.20 5.26
C THR A 229 -7.67 26.35 3.97
N ARG A 230 -7.15 27.56 3.70
CA ARG A 230 -6.23 27.77 2.57
C ARG A 230 -4.98 26.90 2.72
N ILE A 231 -4.47 26.79 3.95
CA ILE A 231 -3.29 25.99 4.29
C ILE A 231 -3.56 24.51 3.99
N GLY A 232 -4.70 23.94 4.45
CA GLY A 232 -5.04 22.54 4.17
C GLY A 232 -5.16 22.25 2.66
N THR A 233 -5.78 23.18 1.90
CA THR A 233 -5.85 23.04 0.44
C THR A 233 -4.46 23.09 -0.21
N THR A 234 -3.58 23.97 0.26
CA THR A 234 -2.18 24.04 -0.24
C THR A 234 -1.42 22.79 0.09
N MET A 235 -1.53 22.28 1.34
CA MET A 235 -0.87 21.04 1.75
C MET A 235 -1.37 19.82 0.97
N LEU A 236 -2.69 19.75 0.66
CA LEU A 236 -3.23 18.71 -0.20
C LEU A 236 -2.53 18.68 -1.58
N TRP A 237 -2.51 19.84 -2.27
CA TRP A 237 -1.92 19.90 -3.61
C TRP A 237 -0.42 19.74 -3.60
N LEU A 238 0.26 20.25 -2.57
CA LEU A 238 1.71 20.09 -2.41
C LEU A 238 2.08 18.62 -2.18
N GLY A 239 1.35 17.95 -1.27
CA GLY A 239 1.60 16.54 -0.97
C GLY A 239 1.28 15.62 -2.14
N LEU A 240 0.09 15.75 -2.76
CA LEU A 240 -0.27 14.96 -3.94
C LEU A 240 0.70 15.24 -5.11
N GLY A 241 1.06 16.51 -5.34
CA GLY A 241 2.04 16.89 -6.36
C GLY A 241 3.42 16.31 -6.09
N GLY A 242 3.85 16.29 -4.82
CA GLY A 242 5.10 15.66 -4.41
C GLY A 242 5.13 14.16 -4.68
N ILE A 243 4.04 13.45 -4.37
CA ILE A 243 3.94 12.02 -4.66
C ILE A 243 3.96 11.75 -6.18
N ILE A 244 3.17 12.50 -6.97
CA ILE A 244 3.14 12.38 -8.44
C ILE A 244 4.51 12.73 -9.06
N PHE A 245 5.29 13.58 -8.43
CA PHE A 245 6.64 13.94 -8.89
C PHE A 245 7.63 12.76 -8.84
N VAL A 246 7.42 11.78 -7.97
CA VAL A 246 8.37 10.66 -7.77
C VAL A 246 8.65 9.86 -9.04
N PRO A 247 7.66 9.40 -9.82
CA PRO A 247 7.92 8.77 -11.11
C PRO A 247 8.69 9.64 -12.08
N VAL A 248 8.40 10.94 -12.12
CA VAL A 248 9.12 11.89 -12.96
C VAL A 248 10.58 12.00 -12.52
N PHE A 249 10.82 12.07 -11.20
CA PHE A 249 12.16 12.08 -10.63
C PHE A 249 12.97 10.83 -11.00
N LYS A 250 12.38 9.63 -10.89
CA LYS A 250 13.03 8.37 -11.32
C LYS A 250 13.42 8.42 -12.79
N VAL A 251 12.54 8.89 -13.67
CA VAL A 251 12.83 8.98 -15.12
C VAL A 251 13.93 9.97 -15.41
N LEU A 252 13.97 11.13 -14.73
CA LEU A 252 14.96 12.17 -14.98
C LEU A 252 16.34 11.84 -14.42
N THR A 253 16.40 11.15 -13.28
CA THR A 253 17.67 10.93 -12.56
C THR A 253 18.22 9.51 -12.70
N GLY A 254 17.37 8.53 -13.03
CA GLY A 254 17.70 7.10 -12.98
C GLY A 254 17.84 6.54 -11.55
N LEU A 255 17.60 7.36 -10.52
CA LEU A 255 17.72 6.93 -9.12
C LEU A 255 16.49 6.13 -8.66
N PRO A 256 16.64 5.27 -7.64
CA PRO A 256 15.52 4.54 -7.06
C PRO A 256 14.40 5.47 -6.56
N PRO A 257 13.13 5.06 -6.65
CA PRO A 257 11.97 5.89 -6.32
C PRO A 257 11.96 6.44 -4.89
N TYR A 258 12.54 5.71 -3.93
CA TYR A 258 12.57 6.17 -2.53
C TYR A 258 13.35 7.49 -2.36
N VAL A 259 14.36 7.77 -3.21
CA VAL A 259 15.10 9.05 -3.15
C VAL A 259 14.19 10.21 -3.53
N GLY A 260 13.40 10.05 -4.59
CA GLY A 260 12.40 11.04 -5.01
C GLY A 260 11.31 11.24 -3.96
N MET A 261 10.90 10.14 -3.30
CA MET A 261 9.91 10.19 -2.23
C MET A 261 10.43 10.94 -1.00
N MET A 262 11.70 10.70 -0.60
CA MET A 262 12.32 11.43 0.51
C MET A 262 12.51 12.92 0.19
N LEU A 263 12.83 13.26 -1.05
CA LEU A 263 12.88 14.66 -1.49
C LEU A 263 11.49 15.30 -1.40
N SER A 264 10.45 14.64 -1.89
CA SER A 264 9.06 15.11 -1.80
C SER A 264 8.63 15.30 -0.35
N LEU A 265 8.95 14.33 0.51
CA LEU A 265 8.67 14.44 1.95
C LEU A 265 9.40 15.64 2.58
N ALA A 266 10.68 15.83 2.26
CA ALA A 266 11.46 16.96 2.79
C ALA A 266 10.82 18.31 2.41
N VAL A 267 10.37 18.46 1.16
CA VAL A 267 9.67 19.66 0.71
C VAL A 267 8.35 19.84 1.45
N VAL A 268 7.49 18.81 1.50
CA VAL A 268 6.18 18.87 2.17
C VAL A 268 6.35 19.17 3.66
N ALA A 269 7.31 18.52 4.32
CA ALA A 269 7.62 18.72 5.74
C ALA A 269 8.10 20.15 6.02
N THR A 270 8.96 20.71 5.15
CA THR A 270 9.43 22.09 5.27
C THR A 270 8.24 23.06 5.23
N PHE A 271 7.33 22.92 4.27
CA PHE A 271 6.15 23.77 4.21
C PHE A 271 5.21 23.56 5.41
N ALA A 272 5.07 22.32 5.89
CA ALA A 272 4.30 22.02 7.08
C ALA A 272 4.83 22.76 8.30
N GLU A 273 6.14 22.74 8.54
CA GLU A 273 6.75 23.46 9.65
C GLU A 273 6.61 24.99 9.50
N LEU A 274 6.81 25.52 8.29
CA LEU A 274 6.63 26.96 8.02
C LEU A 274 5.20 27.43 8.28
N PHE A 275 4.20 26.62 7.94
CA PHE A 275 2.79 26.97 8.17
C PHE A 275 2.34 26.75 9.61
N SER A 276 3.02 25.93 10.40
CA SER A 276 2.65 25.69 11.79
C SER A 276 2.90 26.90 12.70
N GLY A 277 3.82 27.80 12.30
CA GLY A 277 4.23 28.94 13.13
C GLY A 277 4.88 28.53 14.46
N THR A 278 5.06 27.26 14.69
CA THR A 278 5.70 26.71 15.91
C THR A 278 7.18 27.05 15.86
N LYS A 279 7.63 27.97 16.71
CA LYS A 279 9.05 28.19 16.93
C LYS A 279 9.65 26.89 17.46
N PHE A 280 10.74 26.47 16.88
CA PHE A 280 11.54 25.32 17.34
C PHE A 280 12.03 25.65 18.76
N ASN A 281 11.24 25.37 19.77
CA ASN A 281 11.66 25.48 21.16
C ASN A 281 12.43 24.22 21.49
N ILE A 282 13.76 24.34 21.48
CA ILE A 282 14.66 23.41 22.20
C ILE A 282 14.43 23.76 23.68
N SER A 283 13.33 23.32 24.26
CA SER A 283 13.02 23.56 25.66
C SER A 283 13.63 22.45 26.51
N THR A 284 14.26 22.90 27.56
CA THR A 284 14.74 22.08 28.69
C THR A 284 13.58 21.28 29.33
N PRO A 285 13.86 20.09 29.94
CA PRO A 285 12.86 19.08 30.34
C PRO A 285 11.89 19.45 31.48
N ASN A 286 11.76 20.71 31.88
CA ASN A 286 11.07 21.08 33.11
C ASN A 286 9.74 21.88 32.98
N ASP A 287 9.18 22.02 31.78
CA ASP A 287 7.89 22.72 31.66
C ASP A 287 6.75 21.75 31.36
N GLU A 288 5.97 21.40 32.40
CA GLU A 288 4.76 20.56 32.31
C GLU A 288 3.64 21.15 31.41
N ASN A 289 3.81 22.36 30.90
CA ASN A 289 2.87 23.03 29.99
C ASN A 289 3.14 22.85 28.48
N ILE A 290 4.10 21.97 28.09
CA ILE A 290 4.53 21.79 26.69
C ILE A 290 3.70 20.72 25.95
N MET A 291 2.58 20.27 26.48
CA MET A 291 1.75 19.23 25.86
C MET A 291 1.01 19.65 24.57
N HIS A 292 1.17 20.88 24.07
CA HIS A 292 0.35 21.38 22.97
C HIS A 292 1.05 21.96 21.73
N SER A 293 2.36 21.72 21.58
CA SER A 293 3.07 22.21 20.38
C SER A 293 3.98 21.14 19.77
N GLN A 294 3.41 19.97 19.47
CA GLN A 294 4.14 19.01 18.66
C GLN A 294 4.23 19.53 17.22
N SER A 295 5.45 19.46 16.64
CA SER A 295 5.69 19.73 15.22
C SER A 295 4.70 18.91 14.36
N PRO A 296 4.12 19.49 13.28
CA PRO A 296 3.24 18.75 12.35
C PRO A 296 3.86 17.48 11.83
N VAL A 297 5.16 17.51 11.51
CA VAL A 297 5.92 16.35 11.03
C VAL A 297 6.03 15.29 12.12
N HIS A 298 6.32 15.68 13.36
CA HIS A 298 6.37 14.74 14.48
C HIS A 298 5.00 14.09 14.73
N SER A 299 3.93 14.89 14.72
CA SER A 299 2.56 14.39 14.85
C SER A 299 2.19 13.42 13.71
N ALA A 300 2.59 13.70 12.47
CA ALA A 300 2.39 12.81 11.34
C ALA A 300 3.14 11.49 11.53
N LEU A 301 4.42 11.53 11.91
CA LEU A 301 5.24 10.35 12.15
C LEU A 301 4.68 9.43 13.26
N THR A 302 4.03 9.98 14.29
CA THR A 302 3.41 9.17 15.35
C THR A 302 2.12 8.47 14.93
N LYS A 303 1.50 8.88 13.82
CA LYS A 303 0.26 8.31 13.29
C LYS A 303 0.48 7.26 12.18
N ILE A 304 1.72 7.12 11.71
CA ILE A 304 2.04 6.12 10.69
C ILE A 304 1.73 4.72 11.20
N GLU A 305 1.14 3.90 10.36
CA GLU A 305 0.91 2.47 10.61
C GLU A 305 2.23 1.66 10.56
N LEU A 306 3.09 1.88 11.54
CA LEU A 306 4.36 1.14 11.67
C LEU A 306 4.17 -0.39 11.67
N PRO A 307 3.10 -0.97 12.28
CA PRO A 307 2.82 -2.40 12.17
C PRO A 307 2.75 -2.90 10.73
N SER A 308 2.11 -2.16 9.82
CA SER A 308 2.03 -2.51 8.40
C SER A 308 3.41 -2.52 7.73
N ILE A 309 4.26 -1.54 8.03
CA ILE A 309 5.64 -1.48 7.50
C ILE A 309 6.46 -2.70 7.96
N LEU A 310 6.38 -3.05 9.25
CA LEU A 310 7.07 -4.21 9.81
C LEU A 310 6.48 -5.54 9.31
N PHE A 311 5.17 -5.60 9.07
CA PHE A 311 4.55 -6.74 8.40
C PHE A 311 5.15 -6.95 7.01
N PHE A 312 5.29 -5.90 6.20
CA PHE A 312 5.92 -5.99 4.89
C PHE A 312 7.38 -6.42 4.97
N LEU A 313 8.14 -5.91 5.95
CA LEU A 313 9.49 -6.41 6.19
C LEU A 313 9.50 -7.92 6.43
N GLY A 314 8.65 -8.40 7.34
CA GLY A 314 8.56 -9.82 7.71
C GLY A 314 8.22 -10.71 6.52
N ILE A 315 7.15 -10.36 5.78
CA ILE A 315 6.66 -11.19 4.68
C ILE A 315 7.62 -11.19 3.48
N LEU A 316 8.17 -10.02 3.10
CA LEU A 316 9.11 -9.93 1.99
C LEU A 316 10.41 -10.70 2.27
N MET A 317 10.95 -10.56 3.47
CA MET A 317 12.14 -11.30 3.86
C MET A 317 11.88 -12.81 4.06
N ALA A 318 10.65 -13.22 4.40
CA ALA A 318 10.29 -14.63 4.45
C ALA A 318 10.17 -15.26 3.06
N VAL A 319 9.59 -14.54 2.09
CA VAL A 319 9.57 -14.97 0.68
C VAL A 319 10.99 -15.03 0.12
N ALA A 320 11.81 -14.02 0.41
CA ALA A 320 13.23 -13.99 0.03
C ALA A 320 14.03 -15.20 0.57
N ALA A 321 13.68 -15.71 1.75
CA ALA A 321 14.30 -16.93 2.27
C ALA A 321 13.96 -18.16 1.41
N LEU A 322 12.69 -18.32 0.95
CA LEU A 322 12.29 -19.41 0.05
C LEU A 322 12.90 -19.25 -1.35
N GLU A 323 12.99 -18.04 -1.85
CA GLU A 323 13.68 -17.73 -3.11
C GLU A 323 15.16 -18.11 -3.02
N SER A 324 15.83 -17.71 -1.93
CA SER A 324 17.26 -17.96 -1.73
C SER A 324 17.62 -19.45 -1.65
N ILE A 325 16.73 -20.33 -1.20
CA ILE A 325 16.97 -21.80 -1.23
C ILE A 325 16.62 -22.44 -2.60
N GLY A 326 16.21 -21.64 -3.60
CA GLY A 326 15.85 -22.10 -4.94
C GLY A 326 14.42 -22.65 -5.07
N TYR A 327 13.65 -22.71 -3.99
CA TYR A 327 12.33 -23.35 -3.98
C TYR A 327 11.34 -22.69 -4.95
N LEU A 328 11.33 -21.34 -5.02
CA LEU A 328 10.44 -20.61 -5.94
C LEU A 328 10.84 -20.83 -7.40
N PHE A 329 12.12 -20.92 -7.67
CA PHE A 329 12.65 -21.22 -9.01
C PHE A 329 12.25 -22.61 -9.48
N GLU A 330 12.41 -23.65 -8.64
CA GLU A 330 11.98 -25.00 -8.96
C GLU A 330 10.46 -25.11 -9.13
N PHE A 331 9.69 -24.40 -8.29
CA PHE A 331 8.25 -24.35 -8.40
C PHE A 331 7.79 -23.67 -9.70
N ALA A 332 8.45 -22.60 -10.11
CA ALA A 332 8.16 -21.93 -11.38
C ALA A 332 8.44 -22.86 -12.59
N GLN A 333 9.55 -23.58 -12.58
CA GLN A 333 9.85 -24.59 -13.63
C GLN A 333 8.82 -25.72 -13.65
N TYR A 334 8.40 -26.19 -12.48
CA TYR A 334 7.34 -27.20 -12.40
C TYR A 334 6.01 -26.68 -12.97
N LEU A 335 5.62 -25.45 -12.67
CA LEU A 335 4.42 -24.85 -13.24
C LEU A 335 4.50 -24.69 -14.76
N GLU A 336 5.65 -24.27 -15.30
CA GLU A 336 5.87 -24.15 -16.75
C GLU A 336 5.69 -25.49 -17.46
N THR A 337 6.12 -26.59 -16.85
CA THR A 337 5.95 -27.94 -17.41
C THR A 337 4.56 -28.51 -17.21
N ALA A 338 3.93 -28.28 -16.05
CA ALA A 338 2.63 -28.83 -15.70
C ALA A 338 1.46 -28.08 -16.35
N ILE A 339 1.59 -26.77 -16.53
CA ILE A 339 0.56 -25.88 -17.08
C ILE A 339 1.21 -24.99 -18.14
N PRO A 340 1.28 -25.43 -19.41
CA PRO A 340 1.98 -24.68 -20.47
C PRO A 340 1.33 -23.34 -20.82
N ASP A 341 0.02 -23.16 -20.54
CA ASP A 341 -0.67 -21.90 -20.80
C ASP A 341 -0.53 -20.93 -19.62
N ILE A 342 0.33 -19.95 -19.77
CA ILE A 342 0.58 -18.89 -18.78
C ILE A 342 -0.69 -18.13 -18.37
N ARG A 343 -1.73 -18.09 -19.21
CA ARG A 343 -3.01 -17.44 -18.91
C ARG A 343 -3.75 -18.18 -17.82
N ILE A 344 -3.66 -19.52 -17.81
CA ILE A 344 -4.25 -20.36 -16.75
C ILE A 344 -3.50 -20.14 -15.46
N VAL A 345 -2.16 -20.12 -15.48
CA VAL A 345 -1.32 -19.83 -14.30
C VAL A 345 -1.67 -18.45 -13.72
N ALA A 346 -1.72 -17.41 -14.56
CA ALA A 346 -2.09 -16.06 -14.15
C ALA A 346 -3.51 -16.00 -13.56
N GLY A 347 -4.47 -16.72 -14.15
CA GLY A 347 -5.83 -16.84 -13.64
C GLY A 347 -5.90 -17.52 -12.27
N LEU A 348 -5.15 -18.59 -12.06
CA LEU A 348 -5.07 -19.29 -10.78
C LEU A 348 -4.41 -18.44 -9.69
N LEU A 349 -3.32 -17.73 -10.03
CA LEU A 349 -2.67 -16.77 -9.12
C LEU A 349 -3.62 -15.63 -8.76
N GLY A 350 -4.38 -15.10 -9.73
CA GLY A 350 -5.39 -14.07 -9.48
C GLY A 350 -6.53 -14.56 -8.57
N LEU A 351 -7.00 -15.80 -8.74
CA LEU A 351 -7.98 -16.41 -7.84
C LEU A 351 -7.39 -16.65 -6.44
N GLY A 352 -6.14 -17.10 -6.37
CA GLY A 352 -5.42 -17.24 -5.10
C GLY A 352 -5.29 -15.91 -4.36
N SER A 353 -4.94 -14.85 -5.08
CA SER A 353 -4.83 -13.48 -4.55
C SER A 353 -6.15 -12.92 -4.01
N ALA A 354 -7.31 -13.41 -4.46
CA ALA A 354 -8.60 -13.02 -3.92
C ALA A 354 -8.86 -13.56 -2.49
N VAL A 355 -8.12 -14.59 -2.08
CA VAL A 355 -8.22 -15.22 -0.75
C VAL A 355 -7.03 -14.87 0.13
N ILE A 356 -5.88 -14.71 -0.48
CA ILE A 356 -4.57 -14.52 0.12
C ILE A 356 -4.11 -13.09 -0.18
N ASP A 357 -3.38 -12.46 0.74
CA ASP A 357 -2.80 -11.14 0.50
C ASP A 357 -1.96 -11.13 -0.80
N ASN A 358 -2.16 -10.12 -1.65
CA ASN A 358 -1.51 -9.99 -2.95
C ASN A 358 0.01 -9.77 -2.86
N VAL A 359 0.50 -9.14 -1.79
CA VAL A 359 1.92 -8.77 -1.64
C VAL A 359 2.84 -9.98 -1.67
N PRO A 360 2.61 -11.05 -0.86
CA PRO A 360 3.45 -12.24 -0.93
C PRO A 360 3.40 -12.99 -2.26
N LEU A 361 2.22 -13.02 -2.90
CA LEU A 361 2.08 -13.66 -4.22
C LEU A 361 2.87 -12.93 -5.29
N VAL A 362 2.83 -11.60 -5.30
CA VAL A 362 3.63 -10.79 -6.22
C VAL A 362 5.10 -10.93 -5.89
N ALA A 363 5.51 -10.86 -4.62
CA ALA A 363 6.89 -11.06 -4.22
C ALA A 363 7.44 -12.43 -4.68
N ALA A 364 6.63 -13.49 -4.62
CA ALA A 364 7.02 -14.81 -5.09
C ALA A 364 7.03 -14.94 -6.62
N SER A 365 6.47 -13.99 -7.36
CA SER A 365 6.39 -13.99 -8.83
C SER A 365 7.41 -13.08 -9.52
N ILE A 366 8.17 -12.28 -8.77
CA ILE A 366 9.23 -11.39 -9.25
C ILE A 366 10.50 -12.17 -9.58
#